data_a2a48ebf2be7352ca90573bbcfa8bfde
#
_entry.id   a2a48ebf2be7352ca90573bbcfa8bfde
#
_cell.length_a   1.000
_cell.length_b   1.000
_cell.length_c   1.000
_cell.angle_alpha   90.00
_cell.angle_beta   90.00
_cell.angle_gamma   90.00
#
_symmetry.space_group_name_H-M   'P 1'
#
loop_
_entity.id
_entity.type
_entity.pdbx_description
1 polymer ?
#
loop_
_entity_poly.entity_id
_entity_poly.type
_entity_poly.pdbx_seq_one_letter_code
_entity_poly.pdbx_strand_id
1 'polypeptide(L)'
;MPAYTHGHHDSVLRSHRWRTAQNSAAHLLPHLRPTDRLLDVGAGPGTITADLAGLVAEVVATEIGEAELGLSRTTAAERAVTNIEFRVADVHALDFPDDSFDVTHAHQVLQHVADPVQALRELARVTKQGGIVAVRDSDYGGFRWWPVIPALDTWLDLYRTAAHANGGEPDAGRVLLSWAHAAGLSDVVATSSTWCYANTEDRAWWGGMWADRILDSAIARQLLDAGEATPEDLQRVSDGWREWAASDDGWLSVLHGEILCRVG
;
A
#
# COMPACT_ATOMS: atom_id res chain seq x y z
N MET A 1 12.63 10.94 -9.85
CA MET A 1 11.95 10.19 -8.78
C MET A 1 10.66 9.63 -9.35
N PRO A 2 10.29 8.36 -9.07
CA PRO A 2 9.00 7.83 -9.50
C PRO A 2 7.89 8.71 -8.92
N ALA A 3 6.87 9.00 -9.74
CA ALA A 3 5.71 9.76 -9.28
C ALA A 3 4.75 8.82 -8.55
N TYR A 4 4.23 9.21 -7.37
CA TYR A 4 3.22 8.44 -6.68
C TYR A 4 1.93 8.41 -7.50
N THR A 5 1.58 7.24 -8.02
CA THR A 5 0.54 7.05 -9.02
C THR A 5 -0.85 7.55 -8.57
N HIS A 6 -1.18 7.39 -7.29
CA HIS A 6 -2.51 7.80 -6.79
C HIS A 6 -2.65 9.30 -6.50
N GLY A 7 -1.54 10.02 -6.22
CA GLY A 7 -1.60 11.40 -5.72
C GLY A 7 -2.25 11.48 -4.32
N HIS A 8 -2.62 12.70 -3.89
CA HIS A 8 -3.18 12.98 -2.55
C HIS A 8 -4.63 13.50 -2.60
N HIS A 9 -5.41 13.09 -3.62
CA HIS A 9 -6.81 13.46 -3.72
C HIS A 9 -7.61 12.87 -2.53
N ASP A 10 -8.69 13.54 -2.11
CA ASP A 10 -9.52 13.11 -0.95
C ASP A 10 -10.02 11.66 -1.06
N SER A 11 -10.30 11.19 -2.28
CA SER A 11 -10.70 9.79 -2.51
C SER A 11 -9.59 8.80 -2.17
N VAL A 12 -8.31 9.18 -2.38
CA VAL A 12 -7.14 8.36 -2.02
C VAL A 12 -6.99 8.32 -0.50
N LEU A 13 -7.04 9.48 0.17
CA LEU A 13 -6.91 9.58 1.63
C LEU A 13 -8.02 8.81 2.36
N ARG A 14 -9.25 8.82 1.85
CA ARG A 14 -10.35 8.01 2.40
C ARG A 14 -10.04 6.52 2.35
N SER A 15 -9.50 6.01 1.25
CA SER A 15 -9.13 4.59 1.14
C SER A 15 -8.01 4.18 2.09
N HIS A 16 -7.09 5.09 2.37
CA HIS A 16 -6.00 4.84 3.31
C HIS A 16 -6.46 4.85 4.77
N ARG A 17 -7.42 5.73 5.14
CA ARG A 17 -7.95 5.81 6.52
C ARG A 17 -8.76 4.59 6.95
N TRP A 18 -9.27 3.79 6.02
CA TRP A 18 -9.95 2.52 6.29
C TRP A 18 -8.99 1.41 6.75
N ARG A 19 -7.70 1.56 6.43
CA ARG A 19 -6.69 0.54 6.74
C ARG A 19 -6.40 0.50 8.23
N THR A 20 -6.28 -0.72 8.74
CA THR A 20 -5.90 -1.02 10.13
C THR A 20 -4.77 -2.04 10.13
N ALA A 21 -4.04 -2.20 11.24
CA ALA A 21 -3.07 -3.28 11.34
C ALA A 21 -3.74 -4.66 11.16
N GLN A 22 -4.98 -4.83 11.60
CA GLN A 22 -5.71 -6.10 11.47
C GLN A 22 -6.02 -6.46 10.00
N ASN A 23 -6.37 -5.51 9.15
CA ASN A 23 -6.72 -5.79 7.75
C ASN A 23 -5.55 -5.61 6.77
N SER A 24 -4.43 -5.03 7.21
CA SER A 24 -3.30 -4.67 6.36
C SER A 24 -1.95 -5.24 6.78
N ALA A 25 -1.81 -5.71 8.02
CA ALA A 25 -0.57 -6.27 8.58
C ALA A 25 -0.83 -7.55 9.40
N ALA A 26 -1.96 -8.25 9.19
CA ALA A 26 -2.35 -9.42 9.97
C ALA A 26 -1.27 -10.52 10.00
N HIS A 27 -0.52 -10.70 8.90
CA HIS A 27 0.59 -11.65 8.80
C HIS A 27 1.74 -11.34 9.77
N LEU A 28 1.91 -10.07 10.16
CA LEU A 28 2.95 -9.61 11.08
C LEU A 28 2.50 -9.68 12.55
N LEU A 29 1.23 -9.40 12.87
CA LEU A 29 0.75 -9.19 14.24
C LEU A 29 1.14 -10.30 15.23
N PRO A 30 1.08 -11.61 14.90
CA PRO A 30 1.45 -12.70 15.83
C PRO A 30 2.92 -12.72 16.23
N HIS A 31 3.78 -11.97 15.55
CA HIS A 31 5.23 -11.94 15.74
C HIS A 31 5.72 -10.73 16.52
N LEU A 32 4.85 -9.74 16.77
CA LEU A 32 5.20 -8.53 17.51
C LEU A 32 5.32 -8.79 19.01
N ARG A 33 6.26 -8.08 19.64
CA ARG A 33 6.47 -8.10 21.09
C ARG A 33 6.34 -6.70 21.66
N PRO A 34 5.82 -6.53 22.88
CA PRO A 34 5.70 -5.22 23.53
C PRO A 34 7.03 -4.48 23.73
N THR A 35 8.16 -5.17 23.60
CA THR A 35 9.51 -4.61 23.72
C THR A 35 10.14 -4.20 22.40
N ASP A 36 9.49 -4.50 21.27
CA ASP A 36 10.07 -4.28 19.95
C ASP A 36 10.14 -2.77 19.62
N ARG A 37 11.18 -2.41 18.89
CA ARG A 37 11.32 -1.15 18.17
C ARG A 37 11.02 -1.42 16.70
N LEU A 38 9.99 -0.78 16.17
CA LEU A 38 9.47 -1.04 14.81
C LEU A 38 9.71 0.17 13.90
N LEU A 39 10.19 -0.09 12.69
CA LEU A 39 10.22 0.89 11.59
C LEU A 39 9.02 0.63 10.67
N ASP A 40 8.20 1.64 10.45
CA ASP A 40 7.08 1.62 9.48
C ASP A 40 7.40 2.56 8.32
N VAL A 41 7.68 1.99 7.15
CA VAL A 41 8.09 2.74 5.97
C VAL A 41 6.87 3.00 5.08
N GLY A 42 6.71 4.26 4.64
CA GLY A 42 5.55 4.66 3.85
C GLY A 42 4.27 4.68 4.69
N ALA A 43 4.33 5.29 5.87
CA ALA A 43 3.25 5.30 6.86
C ALA A 43 1.93 5.90 6.35
N GLY A 44 1.98 6.75 5.31
CA GLY A 44 0.81 7.41 4.74
C GLY A 44 0.02 8.20 5.78
N PRO A 45 -1.31 8.01 5.90
CA PRO A 45 -2.11 8.66 6.94
C PRO A 45 -1.82 8.16 8.37
N GLY A 46 -1.00 7.13 8.56
CA GLY A 46 -0.57 6.65 9.87
C GLY A 46 -1.59 5.80 10.63
N THR A 47 -2.63 5.30 9.98
CA THR A 47 -3.66 4.49 10.66
C THR A 47 -3.13 3.12 11.08
N ILE A 48 -2.37 2.45 10.19
CA ILE A 48 -1.66 1.19 10.50
C ILE A 48 -0.57 1.45 11.54
N THR A 49 0.22 2.50 11.35
CA THR A 49 1.28 2.93 12.26
C THR A 49 0.78 3.12 13.69
N ALA A 50 -0.37 3.81 13.85
CA ALA A 50 -0.97 4.06 15.15
C ALA A 50 -1.47 2.76 15.84
N ASP A 51 -2.00 1.82 15.07
CA ASP A 51 -2.40 0.50 15.58
C ASP A 51 -1.15 -0.31 16.02
N LEU A 52 -0.08 -0.31 15.19
CA LEU A 52 1.19 -0.98 15.52
C LEU A 52 1.85 -0.39 16.77
N ALA A 53 1.79 0.93 16.94
CA ALA A 53 2.32 1.61 18.14
C ALA A 53 1.64 1.17 19.44
N GLY A 54 0.40 0.69 19.37
CA GLY A 54 -0.29 0.08 20.52
C GLY A 54 0.21 -1.33 20.89
N LEU A 55 1.07 -1.95 20.06
CA LEU A 55 1.52 -3.33 20.21
C LEU A 55 3.01 -3.47 20.53
N VAL A 56 3.80 -2.39 20.34
CA VAL A 56 5.26 -2.39 20.48
C VAL A 56 5.73 -1.24 21.38
N ALA A 57 7.00 -1.25 21.77
CA ALA A 57 7.56 -0.20 22.64
C ALA A 57 7.64 1.16 21.95
N GLU A 58 8.09 1.17 20.70
CA GLU A 58 8.33 2.38 19.90
C GLU A 58 8.11 2.10 18.41
N VAL A 59 7.55 3.04 17.70
CA VAL A 59 7.49 3.05 16.23
C VAL A 59 8.26 4.25 15.69
N VAL A 60 9.09 4.02 14.69
CA VAL A 60 9.61 5.08 13.82
C VAL A 60 8.81 5.03 12.51
N ALA A 61 8.05 6.07 12.22
CA ALA A 61 7.26 6.20 11.00
C ALA A 61 8.00 7.05 9.99
N THR A 62 8.16 6.54 8.75
CA THR A 62 8.84 7.30 7.69
C THR A 62 7.96 7.51 6.48
N GLU A 63 8.23 8.64 5.81
CA GLU A 63 7.65 9.01 4.52
C GLU A 63 8.68 9.77 3.70
N ILE A 64 8.46 9.83 2.38
CA ILE A 64 9.36 10.53 1.46
C ILE A 64 9.33 12.06 1.63
N GLY A 65 8.27 12.62 2.24
CA GLY A 65 8.08 14.03 2.43
C GLY A 65 7.38 14.41 3.73
N GLU A 66 7.58 15.67 4.15
CA GLU A 66 6.95 16.22 5.36
C GLU A 66 5.42 16.38 5.24
N ALA A 67 4.90 16.57 4.03
CA ALA A 67 3.46 16.71 3.82
C ALA A 67 2.73 15.41 4.19
N GLU A 68 3.27 14.27 3.77
CA GLU A 68 2.76 12.93 4.04
C GLU A 68 2.88 12.60 5.54
N LEU A 69 4.02 12.92 6.16
CA LEU A 69 4.21 12.78 7.61
C LEU A 69 3.23 13.63 8.43
N GLY A 70 2.81 14.78 7.90
CA GLY A 70 1.81 15.63 8.54
C GLY A 70 0.47 14.91 8.74
N LEU A 71 0.06 14.08 7.80
CA LEU A 71 -1.16 13.25 7.93
C LEU A 71 -1.01 12.20 9.06
N SER A 72 0.14 11.55 9.12
CA SER A 72 0.45 10.55 10.15
C SER A 72 0.48 11.17 11.55
N ARG A 73 1.11 12.35 11.70
CA ARG A 73 1.12 13.11 12.97
C ARG A 73 -0.30 13.48 13.42
N THR A 74 -1.15 13.89 12.49
CA THR A 74 -2.56 14.21 12.79
C THR A 74 -3.29 12.98 13.33
N THR A 75 -3.17 11.83 12.66
CA THR A 75 -3.80 10.58 13.12
C THR A 75 -3.28 10.15 14.48
N ALA A 76 -1.97 10.24 14.75
CA ALA A 76 -1.39 9.91 16.04
C ALA A 76 -1.94 10.83 17.16
N ALA A 77 -2.06 12.13 16.90
CA ALA A 77 -2.63 13.08 17.84
C ALA A 77 -4.11 12.81 18.12
N GLU A 78 -4.91 12.53 17.09
CA GLU A 78 -6.35 12.20 17.21
C GLU A 78 -6.57 10.93 18.03
N ARG A 79 -5.65 9.96 17.94
CA ARG A 79 -5.71 8.70 18.68
C ARG A 79 -4.93 8.71 20.01
N ALA A 80 -4.37 9.85 20.41
CA ALA A 80 -3.55 10.03 21.61
C ALA A 80 -2.37 9.05 21.70
N VAL A 81 -1.76 8.66 20.55
CA VAL A 81 -0.58 7.80 20.46
C VAL A 81 0.68 8.66 20.60
N THR A 82 1.56 8.31 21.54
CA THR A 82 2.73 9.15 21.89
C THR A 82 4.09 8.48 21.67
N ASN A 83 4.13 7.19 21.33
CA ASN A 83 5.35 6.41 21.12
C ASN A 83 5.70 6.26 19.63
N ILE A 84 5.42 7.29 18.82
CA ILE A 84 5.79 7.33 17.41
C ILE A 84 6.76 8.48 17.18
N GLU A 85 7.94 8.17 16.63
CA GLU A 85 8.88 9.12 16.05
C GLU A 85 8.59 9.24 14.54
N PHE A 86 8.63 10.46 13.98
CA PHE A 86 8.35 10.72 12.57
C PHE A 86 9.58 11.26 11.86
N ARG A 87 10.02 10.62 10.77
CA ARG A 87 11.19 11.03 9.98
C ARG A 87 10.91 11.01 8.49
N VAL A 88 11.43 11.99 7.77
CA VAL A 88 11.53 11.92 6.30
C VAL A 88 12.68 10.98 5.96
N ALA A 89 12.40 9.97 5.11
CA ALA A 89 13.41 9.03 4.65
C ALA A 89 13.05 8.45 3.27
N ASP A 90 14.08 8.17 2.47
CA ASP A 90 13.95 7.37 1.25
C ASP A 90 14.24 5.91 1.60
N VAL A 91 13.32 5.01 1.26
CA VAL A 91 13.47 3.58 1.54
C VAL A 91 14.67 2.94 0.82
N HIS A 92 15.19 3.57 -0.25
CA HIS A 92 16.38 3.09 -0.95
C HIS A 92 17.70 3.43 -0.23
N ALA A 93 17.67 4.34 0.77
CA ALA A 93 18.84 4.79 1.52
C ALA A 93 18.39 5.31 2.90
N LEU A 94 18.03 4.38 3.79
CA LEU A 94 17.55 4.70 5.13
C LEU A 94 18.68 5.24 6.02
N ASP A 95 18.52 6.46 6.53
CA ASP A 95 19.48 7.10 7.44
C ASP A 95 19.32 6.57 8.88
N PHE A 96 19.52 5.26 9.03
CA PHE A 96 19.58 4.56 10.30
C PHE A 96 20.78 3.63 10.30
N PRO A 97 21.44 3.43 11.46
CA PRO A 97 22.49 2.42 11.60
C PRO A 97 21.97 1.01 11.29
N ASP A 98 22.87 0.11 10.94
CA ASP A 98 22.58 -1.32 10.85
C ASP A 98 22.02 -1.83 12.18
N ASP A 99 21.20 -2.87 12.15
CA ASP A 99 20.65 -3.54 13.33
C ASP A 99 19.89 -2.61 14.32
N SER A 100 19.18 -1.59 13.80
CA SER A 100 18.50 -0.57 14.61
C SER A 100 17.11 -0.98 15.09
N PHE A 101 16.43 -1.89 14.36
CA PHE A 101 15.03 -2.24 14.59
C PHE A 101 14.84 -3.74 14.80
N ASP A 102 13.91 -4.11 15.67
CA ASP A 102 13.49 -5.49 15.85
C ASP A 102 12.58 -5.96 14.71
N VAL A 103 11.80 -5.00 14.16
CA VAL A 103 10.85 -5.23 13.06
C VAL A 103 10.91 -4.05 12.09
N THR A 104 10.92 -4.34 10.80
CA THR A 104 10.63 -3.37 9.74
C THR A 104 9.38 -3.78 8.98
N HIS A 105 8.53 -2.80 8.67
CA HIS A 105 7.24 -3.00 8.02
C HIS A 105 7.08 -2.05 6.85
N ALA A 106 6.44 -2.54 5.77
CA ALA A 106 6.01 -1.72 4.64
C ALA A 106 4.70 -2.27 4.07
N HIS A 107 3.70 -1.40 3.91
CA HIS A 107 2.41 -1.76 3.34
C HIS A 107 2.09 -0.91 2.11
N GLN A 108 2.00 -1.56 0.95
CA GLN A 108 1.77 -0.91 -0.34
C GLN A 108 2.81 0.19 -0.65
N VAL A 109 4.07 -0.13 -0.46
CA VAL A 109 5.22 0.75 -0.72
C VAL A 109 6.03 0.26 -1.91
N LEU A 110 6.40 -1.04 -1.92
CA LEU A 110 7.32 -1.58 -2.93
C LEU A 110 6.73 -1.51 -4.34
N GLN A 111 5.42 -1.56 -4.47
CA GLN A 111 4.72 -1.35 -5.74
C GLN A 111 4.92 0.04 -6.36
N HIS A 112 5.40 1.03 -5.59
CA HIS A 112 5.56 2.42 -6.02
C HIS A 112 7.01 2.87 -6.16
N VAL A 113 7.97 2.06 -5.75
CA VAL A 113 9.39 2.44 -5.75
C VAL A 113 10.12 1.95 -7.01
N ALA A 114 11.18 2.65 -7.40
CA ALA A 114 11.92 2.33 -8.63
C ALA A 114 12.79 1.06 -8.49
N ASP A 115 13.31 0.79 -7.29
CA ASP A 115 14.13 -0.39 -7.00
C ASP A 115 13.66 -1.08 -5.72
N PRO A 116 12.63 -1.95 -5.82
CA PRO A 116 12.10 -2.68 -4.67
C PRO A 116 13.12 -3.64 -4.05
N VAL A 117 14.09 -4.13 -4.83
CA VAL A 117 15.15 -5.00 -4.33
C VAL A 117 16.12 -4.22 -3.44
N GLN A 118 16.48 -2.99 -3.82
CA GLN A 118 17.30 -2.10 -2.99
C GLN A 118 16.53 -1.70 -1.72
N ALA A 119 15.25 -1.40 -1.83
CA ALA A 119 14.41 -1.11 -0.67
C ALA A 119 14.41 -2.29 0.34
N LEU A 120 14.28 -3.52 -0.13
CA LEU A 120 14.35 -4.72 0.73
C LEU A 120 15.73 -4.91 1.36
N ARG A 121 16.83 -4.59 0.65
CA ARG A 121 18.18 -4.62 1.22
C ARG A 121 18.34 -3.62 2.37
N GLU A 122 17.81 -2.42 2.21
CA GLU A 122 17.83 -1.40 3.26
C GLU A 122 16.97 -1.80 4.47
N LEU A 123 15.74 -2.30 4.24
CA LEU A 123 14.92 -2.85 5.31
C LEU A 123 15.67 -3.96 6.08
N ALA A 124 16.30 -4.88 5.36
CA ALA A 124 17.09 -5.94 5.99
C ALA A 124 18.30 -5.42 6.76
N ARG A 125 19.03 -4.44 6.19
CA ARG A 125 20.22 -3.85 6.83
C ARG A 125 19.91 -3.20 8.17
N VAL A 126 18.80 -2.45 8.23
CA VAL A 126 18.42 -1.75 9.47
C VAL A 126 17.68 -2.66 10.46
N THR A 127 17.30 -3.87 10.05
CA THR A 127 16.68 -4.87 10.92
C THR A 127 17.77 -5.69 11.63
N LYS A 128 17.62 -5.89 12.93
CA LYS A 128 18.55 -6.69 13.75
C LYS A 128 18.62 -8.14 13.27
N GLN A 129 19.74 -8.80 13.55
CA GLN A 129 19.87 -10.25 13.37
C GLN A 129 18.78 -11.00 14.15
N GLY A 130 18.05 -11.90 13.48
CA GLY A 130 16.88 -12.59 14.03
C GLY A 130 15.60 -11.76 14.03
N GLY A 131 15.67 -10.48 13.64
CA GLY A 131 14.53 -9.58 13.48
C GLY A 131 13.69 -9.90 12.24
N ILE A 132 12.64 -9.12 12.01
CA ILE A 132 11.64 -9.39 10.98
C ILE A 132 11.54 -8.23 10.00
N VAL A 133 11.58 -8.55 8.71
CA VAL A 133 11.12 -7.69 7.62
C VAL A 133 9.76 -8.19 7.15
N ALA A 134 8.72 -7.38 7.26
CA ALA A 134 7.35 -7.71 6.85
C ALA A 134 6.87 -6.74 5.78
N VAL A 135 6.47 -7.27 4.63
CA VAL A 135 5.98 -6.45 3.51
C VAL A 135 4.68 -7.02 2.97
N ARG A 136 3.77 -6.12 2.59
CA ARG A 136 2.50 -6.47 1.95
C ARG A 136 2.19 -5.47 0.85
N ASP A 137 2.04 -5.95 -0.40
CA ASP A 137 1.73 -5.10 -1.55
C ASP A 137 0.56 -5.66 -2.37
N SER A 138 -0.14 -4.77 -3.08
CA SER A 138 -1.25 -5.15 -3.95
C SER A 138 -0.80 -5.96 -5.15
N ASP A 139 -1.69 -6.80 -5.65
CA ASP A 139 -1.57 -7.51 -6.92
C ASP A 139 -2.80 -7.18 -7.78
N TYR A 140 -2.72 -6.11 -8.56
CA TYR A 140 -3.85 -5.62 -9.35
C TYR A 140 -4.32 -6.63 -10.39
N GLY A 141 -3.41 -7.36 -11.04
CA GLY A 141 -3.78 -8.44 -11.97
C GLY A 141 -4.47 -9.63 -11.31
N GLY A 142 -4.42 -9.71 -9.98
CA GLY A 142 -5.14 -10.67 -9.15
C GLY A 142 -6.52 -10.20 -8.68
N PHE A 143 -6.91 -8.95 -8.92
CA PHE A 143 -8.24 -8.47 -8.54
C PHE A 143 -9.33 -9.20 -9.31
N ARG A 144 -10.45 -9.48 -8.65
CA ARG A 144 -11.61 -10.13 -9.27
C ARG A 144 -12.88 -9.48 -8.77
N TRP A 145 -13.83 -9.33 -9.67
CA TRP A 145 -15.12 -8.71 -9.39
C TRP A 145 -16.26 -9.49 -10.03
N TRP A 146 -17.46 -9.30 -9.47
CA TRP A 146 -18.73 -9.74 -10.00
C TRP A 146 -19.74 -8.63 -9.76
N PRO A 147 -20.69 -8.35 -10.67
CA PRO A 147 -20.84 -8.94 -12.01
C PRO A 147 -19.71 -8.57 -12.96
N VAL A 148 -19.63 -9.26 -14.11
CA VAL A 148 -18.67 -8.92 -15.18
C VAL A 148 -19.11 -7.61 -15.84
N ILE A 149 -18.30 -6.58 -15.68
CA ILE A 149 -18.52 -5.24 -16.25
C ILE A 149 -17.28 -4.89 -17.07
N PRO A 150 -17.38 -4.84 -18.42
CA PRO A 150 -16.22 -4.60 -19.30
C PRO A 150 -15.45 -3.31 -18.99
N ALA A 151 -16.11 -2.29 -18.48
CA ALA A 151 -15.47 -1.04 -18.09
C ALA A 151 -14.47 -1.20 -16.94
N LEU A 152 -14.65 -2.21 -16.07
CA LEU A 152 -13.70 -2.50 -14.99
C LEU A 152 -12.43 -3.20 -15.51
N ASP A 153 -12.53 -4.01 -16.57
CA ASP A 153 -11.35 -4.53 -17.26
C ASP A 153 -10.54 -3.37 -17.87
N THR A 154 -11.21 -2.44 -18.54
CA THR A 154 -10.59 -1.22 -19.07
C THR A 154 -9.93 -0.40 -17.95
N TRP A 155 -10.61 -0.22 -16.81
CA TRP A 155 -10.04 0.45 -15.63
C TRP A 155 -8.72 -0.20 -15.18
N LEU A 156 -8.69 -1.53 -15.08
CA LEU A 156 -7.51 -2.27 -14.64
C LEU A 156 -6.34 -2.06 -15.62
N ASP A 157 -6.59 -2.12 -16.92
CA ASP A 157 -5.58 -1.91 -17.94
C ASP A 157 -5.02 -0.49 -17.91
N LEU A 158 -5.89 0.52 -17.81
CA LEU A 158 -5.49 1.93 -17.69
C LEU A 158 -4.67 2.18 -16.40
N TYR A 159 -5.11 1.62 -15.28
CA TYR A 159 -4.35 1.74 -14.02
C TYR A 159 -2.95 1.16 -14.14
N ARG A 160 -2.83 -0.06 -14.70
CA ARG A 160 -1.53 -0.73 -14.90
C ARG A 160 -0.62 0.06 -15.84
N THR A 161 -1.17 0.59 -16.93
CA THR A 161 -0.45 1.48 -17.85
C THR A 161 0.12 2.70 -17.13
N ALA A 162 -0.70 3.40 -16.36
CA ALA A 162 -0.28 4.57 -15.60
C ALA A 162 0.78 4.23 -14.54
N ALA A 163 0.61 3.12 -13.82
CA ALA A 163 1.54 2.67 -12.78
C ALA A 163 2.91 2.33 -13.37
N HIS A 164 2.97 1.56 -14.45
CA HIS A 164 4.22 1.22 -15.14
C HIS A 164 4.92 2.47 -15.72
N ALA A 165 4.16 3.41 -16.29
CA ALA A 165 4.72 4.68 -16.78
C ALA A 165 5.36 5.51 -15.66
N ASN A 166 4.90 5.36 -14.42
CA ASN A 166 5.47 5.99 -13.23
C ASN A 166 6.66 5.19 -12.63
N GLY A 167 7.04 4.06 -13.24
CA GLY A 167 8.13 3.20 -12.76
C GLY A 167 7.75 2.29 -11.60
N GLY A 168 6.45 2.14 -11.31
CA GLY A 168 5.93 1.22 -10.31
C GLY A 168 5.58 -0.16 -10.89
N GLU A 169 5.34 -1.12 -10.00
CA GLU A 169 4.86 -2.48 -10.35
C GLU A 169 3.49 -2.71 -9.71
N PRO A 170 2.39 -2.56 -10.47
CA PRO A 170 1.03 -2.72 -9.93
C PRO A 170 0.73 -4.16 -9.50
N ASP A 171 1.47 -5.15 -10.01
CA ASP A 171 1.33 -6.56 -9.67
C ASP A 171 2.40 -7.01 -8.66
N ALA A 172 2.88 -6.10 -7.82
CA ALA A 172 3.96 -6.31 -6.85
C ALA A 172 3.73 -7.51 -5.93
N GLY A 173 2.48 -7.73 -5.51
CA GLY A 173 2.15 -8.81 -4.59
C GLY A 173 2.69 -10.18 -5.01
N ARG A 174 2.55 -10.54 -6.28
CA ARG A 174 3.00 -11.85 -6.81
C ARG A 174 4.51 -11.99 -6.95
N VAL A 175 5.25 -10.88 -7.00
CA VAL A 175 6.70 -10.86 -7.21
C VAL A 175 7.51 -10.55 -5.96
N LEU A 176 6.88 -10.26 -4.81
CA LEU A 176 7.55 -9.97 -3.54
C LEU A 176 8.56 -11.05 -3.15
N LEU A 177 8.21 -12.34 -3.30
CA LEU A 177 9.13 -13.44 -2.98
C LEU A 177 10.38 -13.42 -3.87
N SER A 178 10.21 -13.13 -5.17
CA SER A 178 11.33 -13.00 -6.10
C SER A 178 12.24 -11.84 -5.73
N TRP A 179 11.68 -10.70 -5.34
CA TRP A 179 12.45 -9.53 -4.90
C TRP A 179 13.18 -9.79 -3.58
N ALA A 180 12.55 -10.49 -2.62
CA ALA A 180 13.19 -10.89 -1.38
C ALA A 180 14.43 -11.77 -1.64
N HIS A 181 14.32 -12.77 -2.50
CA HIS A 181 15.45 -13.61 -2.90
C HIS A 181 16.55 -12.80 -3.60
N ALA A 182 16.19 -11.88 -4.51
CA ALA A 182 17.14 -11.00 -5.20
C ALA A 182 17.83 -10.00 -4.23
N ALA A 183 17.16 -9.65 -3.13
CA ALA A 183 17.74 -8.84 -2.04
C ALA A 183 18.70 -9.63 -1.15
N GLY A 184 18.73 -10.97 -1.26
CA GLY A 184 19.58 -11.86 -0.46
C GLY A 184 18.87 -12.44 0.78
N LEU A 185 17.56 -12.20 0.94
CA LEU A 185 16.77 -12.79 2.02
C LEU A 185 16.46 -14.26 1.70
N SER A 186 16.75 -15.17 2.63
CA SER A 186 16.65 -16.62 2.44
C SER A 186 15.60 -17.29 3.33
N ASP A 187 15.35 -16.75 4.53
CA ASP A 187 14.29 -17.24 5.43
C ASP A 187 13.03 -16.42 5.21
N VAL A 188 12.28 -16.76 4.16
CA VAL A 188 11.11 -16.03 3.68
C VAL A 188 9.87 -16.90 3.70
N VAL A 189 8.86 -16.48 4.44
CA VAL A 189 7.50 -17.03 4.36
C VAL A 189 6.67 -16.11 3.48
N ALA A 190 6.21 -16.63 2.34
CA ALA A 190 5.31 -15.92 1.44
C ALA A 190 3.87 -16.38 1.66
N THR A 191 2.95 -15.43 1.81
CA THR A 191 1.52 -15.67 1.96
C THR A 191 0.72 -14.71 1.07
N SER A 192 -0.58 -14.80 1.10
CA SER A 192 -1.47 -13.84 0.46
C SER A 192 -2.73 -13.63 1.28
N SER A 193 -3.28 -12.43 1.18
CA SER A 193 -4.56 -12.09 1.78
C SER A 193 -5.39 -11.23 0.84
N THR A 194 -6.67 -11.09 1.15
CA THR A 194 -7.57 -10.26 0.33
C THR A 194 -8.35 -9.29 1.18
N TRP A 195 -8.59 -8.09 0.64
CA TRP A 195 -9.73 -7.30 1.06
C TRP A 195 -10.93 -7.70 0.22
N CYS A 196 -12.11 -7.74 0.83
CA CYS A 196 -13.34 -8.09 0.16
C CYS A 196 -14.38 -6.99 0.38
N TYR A 197 -14.96 -6.50 -0.70
CA TYR A 197 -16.00 -5.47 -0.69
C TYR A 197 -17.27 -6.08 -1.32
N ALA A 198 -18.28 -6.38 -0.48
CA ALA A 198 -19.48 -7.09 -0.92
C ALA A 198 -20.77 -6.55 -0.30
N ASN A 199 -20.71 -5.91 0.88
CA ASN A 199 -21.90 -5.28 1.44
C ASN A 199 -22.21 -3.93 0.79
N THR A 200 -23.40 -3.42 0.96
CA THR A 200 -23.87 -2.19 0.30
C THR A 200 -23.01 -0.96 0.62
N GLU A 201 -22.57 -0.82 1.87
CA GLU A 201 -21.75 0.31 2.31
C GLU A 201 -20.36 0.26 1.68
N ASP A 202 -19.70 -0.90 1.73
CA ASP A 202 -18.38 -1.11 1.13
C ASP A 202 -18.41 -0.91 -0.39
N ARG A 203 -19.46 -1.42 -1.07
CA ARG A 203 -19.60 -1.24 -2.53
C ARG A 203 -19.79 0.22 -2.88
N ALA A 204 -20.69 0.92 -2.19
CA ALA A 204 -20.92 2.34 -2.42
C ALA A 204 -19.66 3.17 -2.19
N TRP A 205 -18.92 2.84 -1.13
CA TRP A 205 -17.68 3.53 -0.79
C TRP A 205 -16.56 3.25 -1.82
N TRP A 206 -16.26 1.97 -2.11
CA TRP A 206 -15.16 1.61 -3.01
C TRP A 206 -15.43 2.00 -4.46
N GLY A 207 -16.63 1.67 -4.97
CA GLY A 207 -17.03 2.01 -6.33
C GLY A 207 -17.15 3.51 -6.53
N GLY A 208 -17.73 4.25 -5.58
CA GLY A 208 -17.79 5.71 -5.62
C GLY A 208 -16.41 6.35 -5.62
N MET A 209 -15.51 5.86 -4.78
CA MET A 209 -14.13 6.32 -4.73
C MET A 209 -13.41 6.16 -6.08
N TRP A 210 -13.52 4.99 -6.72
CA TRP A 210 -12.88 4.76 -8.02
C TRP A 210 -13.57 5.51 -9.16
N ALA A 211 -14.90 5.63 -9.11
CA ALA A 211 -15.66 6.43 -10.08
C ALA A 211 -15.20 7.90 -10.08
N ASP A 212 -14.98 8.48 -8.90
CA ASP A 212 -14.48 9.85 -8.78
C ASP A 212 -13.00 9.95 -9.15
N ARG A 213 -12.18 9.01 -8.64
CA ARG A 213 -10.73 9.00 -8.85
C ARG A 213 -10.33 8.93 -10.32
N ILE A 214 -11.03 8.13 -11.12
CA ILE A 214 -10.69 7.97 -12.54
C ILE A 214 -10.99 9.23 -13.37
N LEU A 215 -11.81 10.16 -12.87
CA LEU A 215 -12.12 11.42 -13.52
C LEU A 215 -11.23 12.58 -13.04
N ASP A 216 -10.95 12.67 -11.73
CA ASP A 216 -10.44 13.91 -11.11
C ASP A 216 -9.05 13.80 -10.50
N SER A 217 -8.38 12.64 -10.60
CA SER A 217 -7.07 12.44 -9.97
C SER A 217 -5.87 12.72 -10.89
N ALA A 218 -4.67 12.56 -10.33
CA ALA A 218 -3.42 12.61 -11.09
C ALA A 218 -3.37 11.53 -12.18
N ILE A 219 -3.93 10.34 -11.93
CA ILE A 219 -4.03 9.26 -12.92
C ILE A 219 -4.86 9.69 -14.13
N ALA A 220 -6.01 10.32 -13.91
CA ALA A 220 -6.86 10.80 -14.99
C ALA A 220 -6.10 11.76 -15.92
N ARG A 221 -5.45 12.78 -15.34
CA ARG A 221 -4.64 13.74 -16.10
C ARG A 221 -3.51 13.06 -16.86
N GLN A 222 -2.77 12.16 -16.20
CA GLN A 222 -1.67 11.41 -16.82
C GLN A 222 -2.13 10.62 -18.05
N LEU A 223 -3.25 9.90 -17.94
CA LEU A 223 -3.80 9.08 -19.04
C LEU A 223 -4.27 9.95 -20.22
N LEU A 224 -4.92 11.08 -19.94
CA LEU A 224 -5.36 12.02 -20.97
C LEU A 224 -4.16 12.69 -21.66
N ASP A 225 -3.19 13.17 -20.91
CA ASP A 225 -2.00 13.86 -21.44
C ASP A 225 -1.11 12.92 -22.27
N ALA A 226 -1.07 11.64 -21.91
CA ALA A 226 -0.36 10.59 -22.65
C ALA A 226 -1.14 10.06 -23.87
N GLY A 227 -2.42 10.40 -24.03
CA GLY A 227 -3.28 9.87 -25.09
C GLY A 227 -3.65 8.40 -24.92
N GLU A 228 -3.50 7.85 -23.71
CA GLU A 228 -3.83 6.46 -23.36
C GLU A 228 -5.34 6.28 -23.11
N ALA A 229 -6.07 7.37 -22.86
CA ALA A 229 -7.52 7.40 -22.72
C ALA A 229 -8.10 8.71 -23.24
N THR A 230 -9.37 8.67 -23.62
CA THR A 230 -10.19 9.86 -23.90
C THR A 230 -11.05 10.21 -22.68
N PRO A 231 -11.60 11.44 -22.58
CA PRO A 231 -12.57 11.76 -21.53
C PRO A 231 -13.79 10.82 -21.52
N GLU A 232 -14.21 10.36 -22.69
CA GLU A 232 -15.31 9.41 -22.84
C GLU A 232 -14.95 8.02 -22.31
N ASP A 233 -13.68 7.60 -22.45
CA ASP A 233 -13.18 6.34 -21.87
C ASP A 233 -13.20 6.41 -20.34
N LEU A 234 -12.69 7.49 -19.76
CA LEU A 234 -12.69 7.68 -18.30
C LEU A 234 -14.11 7.77 -17.75
N GLN A 235 -15.04 8.41 -18.48
CA GLN A 235 -16.44 8.47 -18.07
C GLN A 235 -17.09 7.08 -18.08
N ARG A 236 -16.83 6.25 -19.12
CA ARG A 236 -17.31 4.86 -19.14
C ARG A 236 -16.80 4.04 -17.98
N VAL A 237 -15.54 4.21 -17.61
CA VAL A 237 -14.96 3.53 -16.44
C VAL A 237 -15.63 4.00 -15.14
N SER A 238 -15.86 5.31 -15.00
CA SER A 238 -16.57 5.87 -13.85
C SER A 238 -17.99 5.31 -13.72
N ASP A 239 -18.71 5.26 -14.84
CA ASP A 239 -20.08 4.71 -14.89
C ASP A 239 -20.08 3.21 -14.55
N GLY A 240 -19.09 2.44 -15.03
CA GLY A 240 -18.93 1.02 -14.69
C GLY A 240 -18.70 0.79 -13.20
N TRP A 241 -17.92 1.64 -12.54
CA TRP A 241 -17.74 1.56 -11.08
C TRP A 241 -19.04 1.89 -10.32
N ARG A 242 -19.83 2.85 -10.81
CA ARG A 242 -21.15 3.18 -10.23
C ARG A 242 -22.15 2.05 -10.45
N GLU A 243 -22.15 1.42 -11.63
CA GLU A 243 -22.96 0.23 -11.94
C GLU A 243 -22.60 -0.92 -10.98
N TRP A 244 -21.29 -1.22 -10.81
CA TRP A 244 -20.85 -2.24 -9.87
C TRP A 244 -21.28 -1.94 -8.43
N ALA A 245 -21.15 -0.70 -7.99
CA ALA A 245 -21.55 -0.28 -6.64
C ALA A 245 -23.05 -0.45 -6.39
N ALA A 246 -23.87 -0.25 -7.42
CA ALA A 246 -25.33 -0.37 -7.37
C ALA A 246 -25.83 -1.82 -7.48
N SER A 247 -24.97 -2.77 -7.89
CA SER A 247 -25.34 -4.18 -8.03
C SER A 247 -25.55 -4.84 -6.67
N ASP A 248 -26.71 -5.45 -6.42
CA ASP A 248 -26.96 -6.17 -5.16
C ASP A 248 -26.04 -7.38 -4.96
N ASP A 249 -25.59 -7.99 -6.07
CA ASP A 249 -24.64 -9.10 -6.11
C ASP A 249 -23.18 -8.64 -6.27
N GLY A 250 -22.92 -7.35 -6.15
CA GLY A 250 -21.58 -6.77 -6.31
C GLY A 250 -20.61 -7.35 -5.30
N TRP A 251 -19.51 -7.94 -5.81
CA TRP A 251 -18.42 -8.52 -5.03
C TRP A 251 -17.09 -8.14 -5.66
N LEU A 252 -16.14 -7.72 -4.86
CA LEU A 252 -14.76 -7.41 -5.29
C LEU A 252 -13.77 -8.01 -4.30
N SER A 253 -12.77 -8.73 -4.82
CA SER A 253 -11.60 -9.19 -4.10
C SER A 253 -10.35 -8.44 -4.54
N VAL A 254 -9.68 -7.80 -3.60
CA VAL A 254 -8.42 -7.07 -3.79
C VAL A 254 -7.30 -7.92 -3.23
N LEU A 255 -6.58 -8.60 -4.12
CA LEU A 255 -5.50 -9.51 -3.76
C LEU A 255 -4.26 -8.73 -3.31
N HIS A 256 -3.59 -9.24 -2.27
CA HIS A 256 -2.28 -8.79 -1.81
C HIS A 256 -1.35 -9.99 -1.65
N GLY A 257 -0.09 -9.83 -2.07
CA GLY A 257 0.99 -10.69 -1.66
C GLY A 257 1.62 -10.18 -0.36
N GLU A 258 2.15 -11.09 0.42
CA GLU A 258 2.77 -10.84 1.72
C GLU A 258 4.06 -11.63 1.84
N ILE A 259 5.08 -11.04 2.42
CA ILE A 259 6.29 -11.73 2.85
C ILE A 259 6.62 -11.38 4.30
N LEU A 260 7.11 -12.37 5.02
CA LEU A 260 7.71 -12.24 6.33
C LEU A 260 9.08 -12.89 6.27
N CYS A 261 10.13 -12.08 6.43
CA CYS A 261 11.51 -12.54 6.32
C CYS A 261 12.19 -12.42 7.67
N ARG A 262 12.94 -13.45 8.09
CA ARG A 262 13.88 -13.33 9.22
C ARG A 262 15.25 -12.97 8.71
N VAL A 263 15.83 -11.94 9.32
CA VAL A 263 17.19 -11.50 9.02
C VAL A 263 18.18 -12.45 9.72
N GLY A 264 19.00 -13.14 8.92
CA GLY A 264 19.95 -14.15 9.39
C GLY A 264 21.40 -13.73 9.23
#